data_b17373d6fec60fd3687bd3bb554d0798
#
_entry.id   b17373d6fec60fd3687bd3bb554d0798
#
_cell.length_a   1.000
_cell.length_b   1.000
_cell.length_c   1.000
_cell.angle_alpha   90.00
_cell.angle_beta   90.00
_cell.angle_gamma   90.00
#
_symmetry.space_group_name_H-M   'P 1'
#
loop_
_entity.id
_entity.type
_entity.pdbx_description
1 polymer ?
#
loop_
_entity_poly.entity_id
_entity_poly.type
_entity_poly.pdbx_seq_one_letter_code
_entity_poly.pdbx_strand_id
1 'polypeptide(L)'
;MKYLKIKLILLFLLIGITSCKQDKRKLFIIGDSISIGYTPFVTENLKNIAEVSHNPGNAQHTGTGLSNIETWIEANDWDIIQFNWGLWDLCYRHPDSKVQGHRDKKNGTITYSLHDYASNLDSIVTILKTKTNAKLIFVTTTYVPENEAGRFQNDVIRYNEAAKKIMKKHSIMVNDIYEQSILIHKKFGKGLDDVHYSKEGYEKLSEHVTEFLKTEIK
;
A
#
# COMPACT_ATOMS: atom_id res chain seq x y z
N MET A 1 40.77 -27.45 -69.53
CA MET A 1 39.50 -27.05 -68.93
C MET A 1 39.47 -27.51 -67.47
N LYS A 2 39.73 -26.61 -66.50
CA LYS A 2 39.76 -26.91 -65.07
C LYS A 2 38.49 -26.33 -64.42
N TYR A 3 37.65 -27.19 -63.90
CA TYR A 3 36.44 -26.77 -63.19
C TYR A 3 36.79 -26.34 -61.75
N LEU A 4 36.61 -25.05 -61.48
CA LEU A 4 36.76 -24.47 -60.15
C LEU A 4 35.48 -24.73 -59.34
N LYS A 5 35.53 -25.57 -58.32
CA LYS A 5 34.44 -25.85 -57.41
C LYS A 5 34.39 -24.74 -56.34
N ILE A 6 33.40 -23.82 -56.45
CA ILE A 6 33.11 -22.82 -55.41
C ILE A 6 32.33 -23.53 -54.30
N LYS A 7 32.96 -23.70 -53.13
CA LYS A 7 32.26 -24.14 -51.89
C LYS A 7 31.63 -22.94 -51.25
N LEU A 8 30.29 -22.87 -51.36
CA LEU A 8 29.47 -21.88 -50.63
C LEU A 8 29.39 -22.29 -49.17
N ILE A 9 30.12 -21.58 -48.28
CA ILE A 9 30.03 -21.77 -46.84
C ILE A 9 28.87 -20.90 -46.35
N LEU A 10 27.72 -21.54 -46.07
CA LEU A 10 26.60 -20.89 -45.35
C LEU A 10 26.99 -20.76 -43.88
N LEU A 11 27.37 -19.55 -43.48
CA LEU A 11 27.58 -19.18 -42.08
C LEU A 11 26.20 -18.90 -41.46
N PHE A 12 25.63 -19.89 -40.78
CA PHE A 12 24.45 -19.66 -39.94
C PHE A 12 24.86 -18.82 -38.72
N LEU A 13 24.58 -17.51 -38.77
CA LEU A 13 24.62 -16.65 -37.60
C LEU A 13 23.47 -17.08 -36.70
N LEU A 14 23.73 -17.92 -35.67
CA LEU A 14 22.83 -18.11 -34.53
C LEU A 14 22.83 -16.80 -33.73
N ILE A 15 21.87 -15.93 -34.05
CA ILE A 15 21.53 -14.82 -33.16
C ILE A 15 20.86 -15.45 -31.95
N GLY A 16 21.66 -15.72 -30.91
CA GLY A 16 21.15 -16.10 -29.62
C GLY A 16 20.29 -14.95 -29.09
N ILE A 17 18.98 -15.09 -29.17
CA ILE A 17 18.06 -14.22 -28.47
C ILE A 17 18.21 -14.58 -26.98
N THR A 18 19.19 -13.97 -26.31
CA THR A 18 19.22 -13.96 -24.86
C THR A 18 18.02 -13.14 -24.41
N SER A 19 16.91 -13.83 -24.11
CA SER A 19 15.81 -13.24 -23.40
C SER A 19 16.36 -12.72 -22.06
N CYS A 20 16.66 -11.43 -22.02
CA CYS A 20 17.02 -10.76 -20.78
C CYS A 20 15.76 -10.83 -19.92
N LYS A 21 15.71 -11.81 -19.01
CA LYS A 21 14.64 -11.89 -18.01
C LYS A 21 14.86 -10.67 -17.12
N GLN A 22 14.07 -9.64 -17.31
CA GLN A 22 14.12 -8.45 -16.49
C GLN A 22 13.79 -8.91 -15.05
N ASP A 23 14.70 -8.66 -14.11
CA ASP A 23 14.46 -8.98 -12.71
C ASP A 23 13.22 -8.22 -12.23
N LYS A 24 12.34 -8.95 -11.55
CA LYS A 24 11.11 -8.36 -11.01
C LYS A 24 11.45 -7.36 -9.92
N ARG A 25 10.74 -6.25 -9.91
CA ARG A 25 10.86 -5.27 -8.83
C ARG A 25 10.35 -5.82 -7.51
N LYS A 26 11.07 -5.58 -6.43
CA LYS A 26 10.66 -5.93 -5.07
C LYS A 26 9.78 -4.83 -4.49
N LEU A 27 8.49 -5.12 -4.39
CA LEU A 27 7.49 -4.23 -3.82
C LEU A 27 7.09 -4.66 -2.41
N PHE A 28 7.24 -3.77 -1.45
CA PHE A 28 6.79 -3.98 -0.09
C PHE A 28 5.55 -3.13 0.21
N ILE A 29 4.48 -3.76 0.67
CA ILE A 29 3.25 -3.09 1.10
C ILE A 29 3.19 -3.11 2.62
N ILE A 30 3.07 -1.93 3.23
CA ILE A 30 2.93 -1.77 4.68
C ILE A 30 1.56 -1.15 4.95
N GLY A 31 0.75 -1.82 5.77
CA GLY A 31 -0.53 -1.26 6.17
C GLY A 31 -1.37 -2.22 7.01
N ASP A 32 -2.62 -1.86 7.16
CA ASP A 32 -3.59 -2.54 8.03
C ASP A 32 -4.44 -3.59 7.28
N SER A 33 -5.59 -3.95 7.86
CA SER A 33 -6.50 -4.94 7.31
C SER A 33 -7.03 -4.61 5.91
N ILE A 34 -7.04 -3.35 5.52
CA ILE A 34 -7.46 -2.97 4.15
C ILE A 34 -6.39 -3.39 3.15
N SER A 35 -5.11 -3.09 3.45
CA SER A 35 -4.01 -3.51 2.59
C SER A 35 -3.84 -5.03 2.57
N ILE A 36 -4.01 -5.71 3.70
CA ILE A 36 -4.04 -7.18 3.76
C ILE A 36 -5.08 -7.73 2.79
N GLY A 37 -6.26 -7.11 2.74
CA GLY A 37 -7.37 -7.56 1.90
C GLY A 37 -7.10 -7.41 0.40
N TYR A 38 -6.47 -6.33 -0.05
CA TYR A 38 -6.20 -6.11 -1.49
C TYR A 38 -4.86 -6.67 -1.98
N THR A 39 -3.87 -6.89 -1.09
CA THR A 39 -2.52 -7.35 -1.49
C THR A 39 -2.51 -8.63 -2.32
N PRO A 40 -3.32 -9.68 -2.03
CA PRO A 40 -3.34 -10.88 -2.89
C PRO A 40 -3.67 -10.58 -4.35
N PHE A 41 -4.59 -9.66 -4.61
CA PHE A 41 -4.97 -9.25 -5.96
C PHE A 41 -3.88 -8.40 -6.62
N VAL A 42 -3.25 -7.47 -5.87
CA VAL A 42 -2.09 -6.70 -6.36
C VAL A 42 -0.95 -7.65 -6.74
N THR A 43 -0.69 -8.68 -5.92
CA THR A 43 0.33 -9.71 -6.21
C THR A 43 0.06 -10.41 -7.52
N GLU A 44 -1.18 -10.86 -7.73
CA GLU A 44 -1.56 -11.53 -8.98
C GLU A 44 -1.47 -10.58 -10.18
N ASN A 45 -1.95 -9.35 -10.04
CA ASN A 45 -1.96 -8.35 -11.11
C ASN A 45 -0.54 -7.89 -11.54
N LEU A 46 0.44 -7.95 -10.61
CA LEU A 46 1.83 -7.54 -10.85
C LEU A 46 2.80 -8.71 -11.01
N LYS A 47 2.34 -9.95 -10.97
CA LYS A 47 3.18 -11.17 -10.91
C LYS A 47 4.27 -11.29 -11.99
N ASN A 48 4.09 -10.62 -13.12
CA ASN A 48 5.07 -10.66 -14.21
C ASN A 48 6.17 -9.60 -14.08
N ILE A 49 5.95 -8.53 -13.30
CA ILE A 49 6.82 -7.35 -13.22
C ILE A 49 7.31 -7.03 -11.81
N ALA A 50 6.65 -7.55 -10.78
CA ALA A 50 7.05 -7.34 -9.38
C ALA A 50 6.87 -8.59 -8.53
N GLU A 51 7.70 -8.67 -7.46
CA GLU A 51 7.54 -9.56 -6.32
C GLU A 51 6.94 -8.73 -5.20
N VAL A 52 5.69 -9.04 -4.82
CA VAL A 52 4.94 -8.28 -3.83
C VAL A 52 4.99 -8.98 -2.48
N SER A 53 5.40 -8.25 -1.45
CA SER A 53 5.38 -8.68 -0.06
C SER A 53 4.55 -7.72 0.79
N HIS A 54 4.02 -8.19 1.91
CA HIS A 54 3.30 -7.38 2.89
C HIS A 54 3.98 -7.49 4.26
N ASN A 55 3.89 -6.43 5.11
CA ASN A 55 4.41 -6.52 6.46
C ASN A 55 3.78 -7.68 7.25
N PRO A 56 4.50 -8.31 8.18
CA PRO A 56 3.94 -9.34 9.04
C PRO A 56 2.74 -8.82 9.84
N GLY A 57 1.58 -9.48 9.70
CA GLY A 57 0.36 -9.10 10.41
C GLY A 57 -0.22 -7.75 9.98
N ASN A 58 -0.83 -7.05 10.93
CA ASN A 58 -1.52 -5.77 10.73
C ASN A 58 -0.67 -4.63 11.28
N ALA A 59 -0.35 -3.61 10.46
CA ALA A 59 0.45 -2.46 10.87
C ALA A 59 -0.29 -1.52 11.84
N GLN A 60 -1.58 -1.70 12.06
CA GLN A 60 -2.42 -0.97 13.01
C GLN A 60 -2.26 0.56 12.88
N HIS A 61 -1.87 1.24 13.96
CA HIS A 61 -1.68 2.67 14.06
C HIS A 61 -0.21 3.08 13.88
N THR A 62 0.05 4.37 13.68
CA THR A 62 1.40 4.91 13.48
C THR A 62 2.38 4.59 14.62
N GLY A 63 1.91 4.43 15.87
CA GLY A 63 2.75 3.97 16.98
C GLY A 63 3.28 2.56 16.77
N THR A 64 2.46 1.62 16.25
CA THR A 64 2.92 0.28 15.84
C THR A 64 3.92 0.39 14.69
N GLY A 65 3.67 1.30 13.75
CA GLY A 65 4.60 1.60 12.67
C GLY A 65 5.98 2.00 13.19
N LEU A 66 6.04 3.00 14.07
CA LEU A 66 7.30 3.46 14.68
C LEU A 66 8.07 2.35 15.39
N SER A 67 7.36 1.45 16.07
CA SER A 67 7.99 0.35 16.82
C SER A 67 8.57 -0.75 15.95
N ASN A 68 8.10 -0.89 14.70
CA ASN A 68 8.42 -2.06 13.88
C ASN A 68 9.03 -1.71 12.51
N ILE A 69 8.95 -0.46 12.07
CA ILE A 69 9.31 -0.07 10.69
C ILE A 69 10.73 -0.48 10.31
N GLU A 70 11.70 -0.30 11.18
CA GLU A 70 13.10 -0.67 10.89
C GLU A 70 13.22 -2.18 10.66
N THR A 71 12.66 -3.00 11.56
CA THR A 71 12.65 -4.47 11.42
C THR A 71 11.96 -4.92 10.13
N TRP A 72 10.85 -4.28 9.75
CA TRP A 72 10.14 -4.67 8.54
C TRP A 72 10.91 -4.37 7.25
N ILE A 73 11.62 -3.25 7.21
CA ILE A 73 12.36 -2.84 6.00
C ILE A 73 13.72 -3.52 5.86
N GLU A 74 14.32 -4.01 6.96
CA GLU A 74 15.62 -4.71 6.96
C GLU A 74 15.58 -6.06 6.22
N ALA A 75 14.38 -6.62 6.00
CA ALA A 75 14.23 -7.96 5.42
C ALA A 75 14.74 -8.08 3.96
N ASN A 76 14.84 -6.98 3.23
CA ASN A 76 15.24 -6.97 1.81
C ASN A 76 15.67 -5.57 1.34
N ASP A 77 16.41 -5.55 0.20
CA ASP A 77 16.56 -4.34 -0.60
C ASP A 77 15.30 -4.14 -1.44
N TRP A 78 14.44 -3.25 -0.99
CA TRP A 78 13.17 -2.95 -1.66
C TRP A 78 13.35 -1.93 -2.78
N ASP A 79 12.75 -2.16 -3.96
CA ASP A 79 12.69 -1.15 -5.03
C ASP A 79 11.60 -0.12 -4.75
N ILE A 80 10.46 -0.58 -4.21
CA ILE A 80 9.31 0.26 -3.89
C ILE A 80 8.75 -0.13 -2.53
N ILE A 81 8.45 0.86 -1.69
CA ILE A 81 7.71 0.69 -0.45
C ILE A 81 6.42 1.53 -0.56
N GLN A 82 5.29 0.85 -0.63
CA GLN A 82 3.97 1.45 -0.52
C GLN A 82 3.47 1.33 0.91
N PHE A 83 2.99 2.42 1.52
CA PHE A 83 2.59 2.39 2.92
C PHE A 83 1.32 3.21 3.20
N ASN A 84 0.59 2.81 4.24
CA ASN A 84 -0.62 3.47 4.72
C ASN A 84 -0.73 3.36 6.24
N TRP A 85 -1.18 4.42 6.88
CA TRP A 85 -1.71 4.46 8.24
C TRP A 85 -2.85 5.47 8.31
N GLY A 86 -3.78 5.29 9.24
CA GLY A 86 -4.86 6.22 9.52
C GLY A 86 -6.07 5.59 10.18
N LEU A 87 -6.66 4.52 9.63
CA LEU A 87 -7.90 3.92 10.17
C LEU A 87 -7.79 3.54 11.64
N TRP A 88 -6.63 3.11 12.10
CA TRP A 88 -6.43 2.75 13.49
C TRP A 88 -6.11 3.96 14.36
N ASP A 89 -5.42 4.96 13.82
CA ASP A 89 -5.08 6.20 14.53
C ASP A 89 -6.32 7.01 14.86
N LEU A 90 -7.21 7.21 13.89
CA LEU A 90 -8.45 7.99 14.02
C LEU A 90 -9.60 7.22 14.70
N CYS A 91 -9.33 6.02 15.24
CA CYS A 91 -10.33 5.20 15.91
C CYS A 91 -10.47 5.62 17.37
N TYR A 92 -11.70 5.90 17.79
CA TYR A 92 -12.06 6.12 19.19
C TYR A 92 -12.35 4.79 19.88
N ARG A 93 -11.82 4.62 21.09
CA ARG A 93 -11.93 3.39 21.88
C ARG A 93 -12.31 3.69 23.31
N HIS A 94 -13.17 2.84 23.88
CA HIS A 94 -13.55 2.89 25.28
C HIS A 94 -13.36 1.50 25.92
N PRO A 95 -12.70 1.39 27.10
CA PRO A 95 -12.38 0.10 27.70
C PRO A 95 -13.61 -0.82 27.91
N ASP A 96 -14.75 -0.22 28.25
CA ASP A 96 -15.98 -0.94 28.52
C ASP A 96 -16.82 -1.26 27.29
N SER A 97 -16.44 -0.75 26.10
CA SER A 97 -17.16 -1.05 24.86
C SER A 97 -17.11 -2.53 24.53
N LYS A 98 -18.24 -3.10 24.20
CA LYS A 98 -18.39 -4.51 23.78
C LYS A 98 -18.19 -4.70 22.26
N VAL A 99 -18.04 -3.61 21.51
CA VAL A 99 -17.74 -3.67 20.10
C VAL A 99 -16.29 -4.12 19.91
N GLN A 100 -16.07 -5.00 18.95
CA GLN A 100 -14.73 -5.54 18.63
C GLN A 100 -13.68 -4.43 18.56
N GLY A 101 -12.55 -4.60 19.25
CA GLY A 101 -11.49 -3.59 19.34
C GLY A 101 -11.87 -2.41 20.24
N HIS A 102 -12.87 -2.58 21.12
CA HIS A 102 -13.34 -1.55 22.05
C HIS A 102 -13.78 -0.25 21.36
N ARG A 103 -14.28 -0.34 20.12
CA ARG A 103 -14.69 0.81 19.32
C ARG A 103 -15.90 1.51 19.93
N ASP A 104 -15.77 2.82 20.15
CA ASP A 104 -16.84 3.68 20.66
C ASP A 104 -16.53 5.15 20.36
N LYS A 105 -17.10 5.68 19.28
CA LYS A 105 -16.86 7.08 18.88
C LYS A 105 -17.64 8.10 19.72
N LYS A 106 -18.59 7.65 20.55
CA LYS A 106 -19.40 8.55 21.38
C LYS A 106 -18.77 8.79 22.76
N ASN A 107 -18.24 7.74 23.39
CA ASN A 107 -17.71 7.79 24.74
C ASN A 107 -16.20 7.51 24.81
N GLY A 108 -15.61 7.10 23.70
CA GLY A 108 -14.21 6.71 23.62
C GLY A 108 -13.25 7.87 23.45
N THR A 109 -11.96 7.54 23.61
CA THR A 109 -10.84 8.45 23.33
C THR A 109 -10.19 8.05 22.02
N ILE A 110 -9.79 9.02 21.21
CA ILE A 110 -9.08 8.79 19.96
C ILE A 110 -7.74 8.11 20.22
N THR A 111 -7.37 7.12 19.40
CA THR A 111 -6.13 6.35 19.58
C THR A 111 -4.90 7.24 19.44
N TYR A 112 -4.80 8.02 18.36
CA TYR A 112 -3.80 9.07 18.18
C TYR A 112 -4.49 10.35 17.70
N SER A 113 -4.22 11.46 18.39
CA SER A 113 -4.69 12.77 17.93
C SER A 113 -4.15 13.07 16.52
N LEU A 114 -4.79 13.98 15.80
CA LEU A 114 -4.32 14.41 14.48
C LEU A 114 -2.87 14.92 14.52
N HIS A 115 -2.49 15.60 15.62
CA HIS A 115 -1.12 16.08 15.85
C HIS A 115 -0.14 14.91 16.03
N ASP A 116 -0.47 13.94 16.89
CA ASP A 116 0.40 12.80 17.17
C ASP A 116 0.53 11.88 15.96
N TYR A 117 -0.58 11.64 15.24
CA TYR A 117 -0.57 10.94 13.96
C TYR A 117 0.40 11.58 12.96
N ALA A 118 0.29 12.91 12.80
CA ALA A 118 1.15 13.65 11.88
C ALA A 118 2.63 13.57 12.29
N SER A 119 2.93 13.73 13.58
CA SER A 119 4.29 13.61 14.12
C SER A 119 4.88 12.22 13.93
N ASN A 120 4.09 11.18 14.25
CA ASN A 120 4.50 9.80 14.06
C ASN A 120 4.75 9.47 12.58
N LEU A 121 3.84 9.90 11.70
CA LEU A 121 3.97 9.67 10.26
C LEU A 121 5.19 10.38 9.66
N ASP A 122 5.48 11.61 10.10
CA ASP A 122 6.69 12.37 9.71
C ASP A 122 7.97 11.62 10.13
N SER A 123 7.97 11.04 11.33
CA SER A 123 9.07 10.23 11.86
C SER A 123 9.25 8.93 11.06
N ILE A 124 8.15 8.20 10.77
CA ILE A 124 8.18 6.98 9.94
C ILE A 124 8.76 7.29 8.56
N VAL A 125 8.30 8.37 7.92
CA VAL A 125 8.82 8.79 6.60
C VAL A 125 10.30 9.12 6.67
N THR A 126 10.74 9.78 7.74
CA THR A 126 12.17 10.08 7.94
C THR A 126 12.99 8.80 8.05
N ILE A 127 12.53 7.80 8.82
CA ILE A 127 13.18 6.49 8.93
C ILE A 127 13.25 5.81 7.55
N LEU A 128 12.14 5.73 6.84
CA LEU A 128 12.08 5.12 5.51
C LEU A 128 13.10 5.75 4.54
N LYS A 129 13.18 7.09 4.52
CA LYS A 129 14.11 7.83 3.65
C LYS A 129 15.57 7.67 4.04
N THR A 130 15.86 7.45 5.32
CA THR A 130 17.26 7.33 5.80
C THR A 130 17.78 5.90 5.76
N LYS A 131 16.88 4.92 5.85
CA LYS A 131 17.25 3.50 5.96
C LYS A 131 17.09 2.72 4.66
N THR A 132 16.40 3.28 3.63
CA THR A 132 16.20 2.60 2.35
C THR A 132 16.46 3.52 1.17
N ASN A 133 16.77 2.93 0.02
CA ASN A 133 16.80 3.59 -1.28
C ASN A 133 15.49 3.38 -2.08
N ALA A 134 14.50 2.76 -1.46
CA ALA A 134 13.24 2.43 -2.11
C ALA A 134 12.48 3.69 -2.55
N LYS A 135 11.79 3.59 -3.66
CA LYS A 135 10.79 4.58 -4.05
C LYS A 135 9.60 4.50 -3.08
N LEU A 136 9.28 5.59 -2.42
CA LEU A 136 8.24 5.66 -1.40
C LEU A 136 6.91 6.14 -2.01
N ILE A 137 5.81 5.43 -1.69
CA ILE A 137 4.46 5.75 -2.13
C ILE A 137 3.53 5.66 -0.93
N PHE A 138 2.83 6.75 -0.62
CA PHE A 138 1.78 6.75 0.40
C PHE A 138 0.41 6.47 -0.24
N VAL A 139 -0.40 5.61 0.39
CA VAL A 139 -1.79 5.38 0.00
C VAL A 139 -2.70 6.03 1.02
N THR A 140 -3.67 6.85 0.58
CA THR A 140 -4.61 7.48 1.50
C THR A 140 -5.51 6.46 2.20
N THR A 141 -5.94 6.80 3.43
CA THR A 141 -6.91 6.04 4.20
C THR A 141 -8.25 6.01 3.46
N THR A 142 -8.86 4.83 3.40
CA THR A 142 -10.13 4.58 2.70
C THR A 142 -11.34 5.11 3.47
N TYR A 143 -12.48 5.09 2.82
CA TYR A 143 -13.78 5.52 3.34
C TYR A 143 -14.16 4.82 4.66
N VAL A 144 -14.78 5.60 5.55
CA VAL A 144 -15.43 5.12 6.77
C VAL A 144 -16.92 5.38 6.66
N PRO A 145 -17.77 4.34 6.73
CA PRO A 145 -19.22 4.50 6.66
C PRO A 145 -19.77 5.16 7.95
N GLU A 146 -20.93 5.81 7.81
CA GLU A 146 -21.50 6.65 8.87
C GLU A 146 -21.77 5.89 10.18
N ASN A 147 -22.24 4.64 10.08
CA ASN A 147 -22.61 3.83 11.24
C ASN A 147 -21.43 3.08 11.86
N GLU A 148 -20.20 3.27 11.37
CA GLU A 148 -19.01 2.67 11.98
C GLU A 148 -18.87 3.11 13.44
N ALA A 149 -18.64 2.15 14.34
CA ALA A 149 -18.78 2.37 15.77
C ALA A 149 -17.69 3.25 16.40
N GLY A 150 -16.48 3.23 15.85
CA GLY A 150 -15.30 3.87 16.46
C GLY A 150 -14.72 5.03 15.65
N ARG A 151 -15.28 5.41 14.51
CA ARG A 151 -14.69 6.40 13.61
C ARG A 151 -15.72 7.39 13.09
N PHE A 152 -15.30 8.63 12.90
CA PHE A 152 -16.07 9.63 12.18
C PHE A 152 -15.55 9.77 10.74
N GLN A 153 -16.47 9.85 9.78
CA GLN A 153 -16.12 10.03 8.37
C GLN A 153 -15.28 11.29 8.14
N ASN A 154 -15.63 12.39 8.80
CA ASN A 154 -14.92 13.67 8.65
C ASN A 154 -13.47 13.60 9.17
N ASP A 155 -13.16 12.72 10.12
CA ASP A 155 -11.79 12.56 10.60
C ASP A 155 -10.90 11.93 9.52
N VAL A 156 -11.43 11.03 8.69
CA VAL A 156 -10.66 10.45 7.58
C VAL A 156 -10.14 11.54 6.64
N ILE A 157 -10.99 12.50 6.29
CA ILE A 157 -10.61 13.62 5.41
C ILE A 157 -9.46 14.42 6.06
N ARG A 158 -9.60 14.76 7.36
CA ARG A 158 -8.59 15.53 8.12
C ARG A 158 -7.24 14.79 8.21
N TYR A 159 -7.28 13.48 8.47
CA TYR A 159 -6.06 12.65 8.57
C TYR A 159 -5.40 12.48 7.20
N ASN A 160 -6.17 12.26 6.14
CA ASN A 160 -5.65 12.21 4.78
C ASN A 160 -5.00 13.54 4.37
N GLU A 161 -5.62 14.68 4.69
CA GLU A 161 -5.02 15.99 4.40
C GLU A 161 -3.72 16.24 5.20
N ALA A 162 -3.67 15.80 6.46
CA ALA A 162 -2.42 15.87 7.25
C ALA A 162 -1.33 14.98 6.62
N ALA A 163 -1.66 13.75 6.25
CA ALA A 163 -0.74 12.84 5.57
C ALA A 163 -0.22 13.43 4.25
N LYS A 164 -1.10 13.95 3.39
CA LYS A 164 -0.72 14.59 2.13
C LYS A 164 0.25 15.75 2.33
N LYS A 165 0.08 16.57 3.38
CA LYS A 165 1.01 17.66 3.72
C LYS A 165 2.39 17.13 4.08
N ILE A 166 2.46 16.02 4.84
CA ILE A 166 3.73 15.37 5.19
C ILE A 166 4.38 14.78 3.93
N MET A 167 3.63 14.06 3.11
CA MET A 167 4.15 13.49 1.87
C MET A 167 4.70 14.58 0.94
N LYS A 168 4.00 15.71 0.83
CA LYS A 168 4.47 16.88 0.07
C LYS A 168 5.78 17.44 0.64
N LYS A 169 5.89 17.58 1.97
CA LYS A 169 7.13 18.02 2.66
C LYS A 169 8.33 17.15 2.30
N HIS A 170 8.12 15.85 2.19
CA HIS A 170 9.16 14.87 1.91
C HIS A 170 9.32 14.52 0.42
N SER A 171 8.54 15.13 -0.47
CA SER A 171 8.49 14.83 -1.92
C SER A 171 8.13 13.37 -2.21
N ILE A 172 7.20 12.80 -1.43
CA ILE A 172 6.69 11.44 -1.61
C ILE A 172 5.39 11.49 -2.40
N MET A 173 5.25 10.55 -3.34
CA MET A 173 4.04 10.40 -4.13
C MET A 173 2.88 9.88 -3.30
N VAL A 174 1.68 10.32 -3.65
CA VAL A 174 0.44 9.91 -2.99
C VAL A 174 -0.45 9.22 -4.01
N ASN A 175 -0.76 7.96 -3.76
CA ASN A 175 -1.86 7.26 -4.41
C ASN A 175 -3.15 7.57 -3.62
N ASP A 176 -3.91 8.55 -4.10
CA ASP A 176 -5.14 8.99 -3.42
C ASP A 176 -6.32 8.14 -3.88
N ILE A 177 -6.67 7.13 -3.08
CA ILE A 177 -7.77 6.21 -3.37
C ILE A 177 -9.07 6.53 -2.62
N TYR A 178 -9.13 7.66 -1.88
CA TYR A 178 -10.25 7.95 -0.99
C TYR A 178 -11.59 7.99 -1.73
N GLU A 179 -11.70 8.80 -2.79
CA GLU A 179 -12.95 8.95 -3.56
C GLU A 179 -13.39 7.64 -4.22
N GLN A 180 -12.44 6.88 -4.79
CA GLN A 180 -12.71 5.57 -5.37
C GLN A 180 -13.21 4.59 -4.30
N SER A 181 -12.63 4.65 -3.10
CA SER A 181 -13.01 3.79 -1.99
C SER A 181 -14.46 4.02 -1.52
N ILE A 182 -14.99 5.25 -1.62
CA ILE A 182 -16.41 5.55 -1.37
C ILE A 182 -17.31 4.79 -2.34
N LEU A 183 -17.01 4.90 -3.63
CA LEU A 183 -17.80 4.27 -4.69
C LEU A 183 -17.78 2.75 -4.59
N ILE A 184 -16.60 2.20 -4.30
CA ILE A 184 -16.41 0.76 -4.12
C ILE A 184 -17.14 0.28 -2.87
N HIS A 185 -17.02 0.99 -1.74
CA HIS A 185 -17.66 0.58 -0.49
C HIS A 185 -19.18 0.58 -0.59
N LYS A 186 -19.78 1.56 -1.27
CA LYS A 186 -21.23 1.61 -1.49
C LYS A 186 -21.79 0.35 -2.16
N LYS A 187 -21.00 -0.31 -3.01
CA LYS A 187 -21.40 -1.51 -3.77
C LYS A 187 -20.93 -2.80 -3.13
N PHE A 188 -19.73 -2.79 -2.56
CA PHE A 188 -18.96 -3.98 -2.20
C PHE A 188 -18.41 -3.91 -0.78
N GLY A 189 -18.86 -2.97 0.06
CA GLY A 189 -18.55 -2.94 1.49
C GLY A 189 -19.26 -4.07 2.25
N LYS A 190 -18.73 -4.44 3.42
CA LYS A 190 -19.33 -5.46 4.29
C LYS A 190 -20.55 -4.97 5.06
N GLY A 191 -20.84 -3.69 5.05
CA GLY A 191 -21.97 -3.09 5.73
C GLY A 191 -21.78 -1.60 5.95
N LEU A 192 -22.84 -0.94 6.43
CA LEU A 192 -22.81 0.50 6.74
C LEU A 192 -22.09 0.81 8.08
N ASP A 193 -21.69 -0.20 8.80
CA ASP A 193 -21.00 -0.16 10.10
C ASP A 193 -19.60 -0.79 10.06
N ASP A 194 -19.16 -1.26 8.89
CA ASP A 194 -17.85 -1.92 8.70
C ASP A 194 -17.03 -1.22 7.61
N VAL A 195 -15.77 -0.90 7.91
CA VAL A 195 -14.82 -0.28 6.96
C VAL A 195 -14.29 -1.25 5.91
N HIS A 196 -14.52 -2.55 6.08
CA HIS A 196 -13.99 -3.60 5.22
C HIS A 196 -14.85 -3.82 3.98
N TYR A 197 -14.28 -4.54 3.04
CA TYR A 197 -14.88 -4.83 1.74
C TYR A 197 -15.15 -6.33 1.57
N SER A 198 -16.07 -6.68 0.69
CA SER A 198 -16.21 -8.03 0.17
C SER A 198 -14.96 -8.41 -0.66
N LYS A 199 -14.87 -9.67 -1.08
CA LYS A 199 -13.79 -10.11 -1.97
C LYS A 199 -13.73 -9.26 -3.25
N GLU A 200 -14.88 -9.01 -3.87
CA GLU A 200 -14.98 -8.19 -5.08
C GLU A 200 -14.57 -6.72 -4.79
N GLY A 201 -14.92 -6.22 -3.60
CA GLY A 201 -14.53 -4.87 -3.20
C GLY A 201 -13.03 -4.71 -3.04
N TYR A 202 -12.35 -5.69 -2.46
CA TYR A 202 -10.89 -5.72 -2.38
C TYR A 202 -10.24 -5.87 -3.76
N GLU A 203 -10.81 -6.67 -4.66
CA GLU A 203 -10.37 -6.77 -6.05
C GLU A 203 -10.47 -5.41 -6.75
N LYS A 204 -11.58 -4.69 -6.60
CA LYS A 204 -11.75 -3.35 -7.16
C LYS A 204 -10.78 -2.32 -6.57
N LEU A 205 -10.54 -2.34 -5.26
CA LEU A 205 -9.49 -1.49 -4.66
C LEU A 205 -8.11 -1.80 -5.23
N SER A 206 -7.81 -3.11 -5.42
CA SER A 206 -6.54 -3.53 -5.98
C SER A 206 -6.31 -3.05 -7.40
N GLU A 207 -7.35 -2.88 -8.22
CA GLU A 207 -7.25 -2.34 -9.58
C GLU A 207 -6.63 -0.93 -9.55
N HIS A 208 -7.18 -0.01 -8.71
CA HIS A 208 -6.65 1.35 -8.56
C HIS A 208 -5.21 1.36 -8.02
N VAL A 209 -4.94 0.54 -7.00
CA VAL A 209 -3.59 0.42 -6.45
C VAL A 209 -2.60 -0.10 -7.51
N THR A 210 -3.00 -1.13 -8.26
CA THR A 210 -2.17 -1.73 -9.30
C THR A 210 -1.90 -0.77 -10.46
N GLU A 211 -2.92 -0.04 -10.92
CA GLU A 211 -2.77 0.94 -12.01
C GLU A 211 -1.75 2.01 -11.64
N PHE A 212 -1.83 2.56 -10.42
CA PHE A 212 -0.86 3.52 -9.94
C PHE A 212 0.56 2.89 -9.89
N LEU A 213 0.70 1.72 -9.28
CA LEU A 213 1.98 1.03 -9.16
C LEU A 213 2.62 0.72 -10.51
N LYS A 214 1.84 0.35 -11.53
CA LYS A 214 2.34 0.11 -12.90
C LYS A 214 2.98 1.35 -13.52
N THR A 215 2.54 2.55 -13.15
CA THR A 215 3.18 3.78 -13.64
C THR A 215 4.54 4.00 -13.01
N GLU A 216 4.78 3.41 -11.83
CA GLU A 216 5.97 3.61 -11.01
C GLU A 216 6.99 2.47 -11.12
N ILE A 217 6.56 1.28 -11.53
CA ILE A 217 7.39 0.11 -11.84
C ILE A 217 7.86 0.23 -13.30
N LYS A 218 8.91 0.99 -13.53
CA LYS A 218 9.52 1.13 -14.86
C LYS A 218 10.96 0.63 -14.85
#